data_db7de0ee094ad311285652af7c466fbf
#
_entry.id   db7de0ee094ad311285652af7c466fbf
#
_cell.length_a   1.000
_cell.length_b   1.000
_cell.length_c   1.000
_cell.angle_alpha   90.00
_cell.angle_beta   90.00
_cell.angle_gamma   90.00
#
_symmetry.space_group_name_H-M   'P 1'
#
loop_
_entity.id
_entity.type
_entity.pdbx_description
1 polymer ?
#
loop_
_entity_poly.entity_id
_entity_poly.type
_entity_poly.pdbx_seq_one_letter_code
_entity_poly.pdbx_strand_id
1 'polypeptide(L)'
;RRDLSSLLRMRGDTMTVFHYEWKRSRKYILIWGLSLAVCIFSMIPVYYSMIETPELLPKNFAEGGFFETVGISLALLLEPLGMYGFLNAFFALAGGIFGMHFALSLFTKECTENTAEYLFTKPCGRIQIYKGKVLCLLVGTCITSAAYILASFIAMIVYESGFSMLEFILLAGSFPLVTLIFGGMGVLLGCWHPNNRSPLLTASLAVFMGYCITAFSRTIGSRIISYLSPFSFFISYLFFVIFFYELVYFL
;
A
#
# COMPACT_ATOMS: atom_id res chain seq x y z
N ARG A 1 19.48 29.65 28.21
CA ARG A 1 20.20 29.31 26.95
C ARG A 1 20.26 27.80 26.88
N ARG A 2 19.31 27.16 26.21
CA ARG A 2 19.45 25.76 25.79
C ARG A 2 20.48 25.79 24.67
N ASP A 3 21.63 25.17 24.91
CA ASP A 3 22.76 25.20 24.01
C ASP A 3 22.40 24.70 22.62
N LEU A 4 22.67 25.52 21.60
CA LEU A 4 22.54 25.17 20.18
C LEU A 4 23.29 23.87 19.88
N SER A 5 24.38 23.61 20.61
CA SER A 5 25.17 22.37 20.56
C SER A 5 24.37 21.14 21.01
N SER A 6 23.47 21.26 21.99
CA SER A 6 22.60 20.16 22.43
C SER A 6 21.53 19.82 21.38
N LEU A 7 20.98 20.81 20.69
CA LEU A 7 20.05 20.63 19.58
C LEU A 7 20.71 20.01 18.35
N LEU A 8 21.95 20.41 18.04
CA LEU A 8 22.72 19.82 16.95
C LEU A 8 23.15 18.40 17.26
N ARG A 9 23.48 18.08 18.51
CA ARG A 9 23.78 16.71 18.97
C ARG A 9 22.56 15.80 18.91
N MET A 10 21.37 16.29 19.31
CA MET A 10 20.10 15.56 19.17
C MET A 10 19.75 15.27 17.69
N ARG A 11 20.07 16.19 16.77
CA ARG A 11 19.86 16.02 15.33
C ARG A 11 20.79 14.95 14.73
N GLY A 12 22.03 14.87 15.22
CA GLY A 12 22.99 13.85 14.82
C GLY A 12 22.53 12.43 15.16
N ASP A 13 21.98 12.22 16.35
CA ASP A 13 21.58 10.91 16.86
C ASP A 13 20.40 10.31 16.07
N THR A 14 19.37 11.10 15.74
CA THR A 14 18.22 10.64 14.93
C THR A 14 18.65 10.24 13.53
N MET A 15 19.53 11.02 12.88
CA MET A 15 20.03 10.71 11.55
C MET A 15 20.95 9.49 11.53
N THR A 16 21.70 9.26 12.60
CA THR A 16 22.56 8.07 12.75
C THR A 16 21.70 6.80 12.81
N VAL A 17 20.61 6.83 13.60
CA VAL A 17 19.64 5.71 13.67
C VAL A 17 18.98 5.48 12.32
N PHE A 18 18.49 6.54 11.68
CA PHE A 18 17.91 6.45 10.33
C PHE A 18 18.87 5.82 9.34
N HIS A 19 20.12 6.26 9.29
CA HIS A 19 21.11 5.74 8.34
C HIS A 19 21.41 4.24 8.57
N TYR A 20 21.47 3.82 9.83
CA TYR A 20 21.63 2.42 10.20
C TYR A 20 20.45 1.57 9.73
N GLU A 21 19.21 2.02 10.02
CA GLU A 21 17.99 1.33 9.62
C GLU A 21 17.85 1.27 8.09
N TRP A 22 18.16 2.38 7.43
CA TRP A 22 18.17 2.48 5.97
C TRP A 22 19.14 1.50 5.31
N LYS A 23 20.37 1.45 5.78
CA LYS A 23 21.39 0.54 5.24
C LYS A 23 20.95 -0.94 5.36
N ARG A 24 20.24 -1.29 6.43
CA ARG A 24 19.73 -2.64 6.67
C ARG A 24 18.50 -2.93 5.80
N SER A 25 17.60 -1.96 5.62
CA SER A 25 16.30 -2.16 4.98
C SER A 25 16.30 -1.91 3.47
N ARG A 26 17.31 -1.24 2.91
CA ARG A 26 17.34 -0.82 1.49
C ARG A 26 17.15 -1.98 0.51
N LYS A 27 17.72 -3.15 0.77
CA LYS A 27 17.56 -4.33 -0.09
C LYS A 27 16.10 -4.81 -0.10
N TYR A 28 15.48 -4.84 1.06
CA TYR A 28 14.07 -5.21 1.21
C TYR A 28 13.16 -4.25 0.45
N ILE A 29 13.36 -2.94 0.60
CA ILE A 29 12.60 -1.88 -0.09
C ILE A 29 12.77 -2.01 -1.61
N LEU A 30 14.00 -2.20 -2.09
CA LEU A 30 14.28 -2.36 -3.52
C LEU A 30 13.64 -3.62 -4.11
N ILE A 31 13.70 -4.76 -3.41
CA ILE A 31 13.07 -6.00 -3.86
C ILE A 31 11.56 -5.82 -3.99
N TRP A 32 10.91 -5.25 -2.97
CA TRP A 32 9.47 -5.00 -3.02
C TRP A 32 9.07 -3.99 -4.10
N GLY A 33 9.78 -2.86 -4.18
CA GLY A 33 9.52 -1.84 -5.20
C GLY A 33 9.69 -2.38 -6.62
N LEU A 34 10.77 -3.13 -6.87
CA LEU A 34 11.00 -3.76 -8.17
C LEU A 34 9.97 -4.84 -8.50
N SER A 35 9.64 -5.69 -7.51
CA SER A 35 8.65 -6.75 -7.68
C SER A 35 7.27 -6.17 -8.04
N LEU A 36 6.79 -5.17 -7.32
CA LEU A 36 5.52 -4.49 -7.61
C LEU A 36 5.55 -3.81 -8.98
N ALA A 37 6.65 -3.14 -9.32
CA ALA A 37 6.82 -2.47 -10.61
C ALA A 37 6.78 -3.46 -11.78
N VAL A 38 7.49 -4.58 -11.68
CA VAL A 38 7.50 -5.62 -12.71
C VAL A 38 6.12 -6.28 -12.83
N CYS A 39 5.47 -6.57 -11.70
CA CYS A 39 4.14 -7.19 -11.70
C CYS A 39 3.10 -6.28 -12.37
N ILE A 40 3.02 -4.99 -12.02
CA ILE A 40 2.03 -4.10 -12.65
C ILE A 40 2.34 -3.90 -14.13
N PHE A 41 3.60 -3.73 -14.49
CA PHE A 41 4.02 -3.57 -15.88
C PHE A 41 3.70 -4.80 -16.73
N SER A 42 3.76 -6.01 -16.18
CA SER A 42 3.41 -7.25 -16.89
C SER A 42 1.92 -7.54 -16.92
N MET A 43 1.16 -7.10 -15.90
CA MET A 43 -0.29 -7.37 -15.81
C MET A 43 -1.10 -6.54 -16.79
N ILE A 44 -0.74 -5.29 -17.06
CA ILE A 44 -1.46 -4.39 -17.94
C ILE A 44 -1.56 -4.96 -19.37
N PRO A 45 -0.47 -5.37 -20.06
CA PRO A 45 -0.55 -5.94 -21.40
C PRO A 45 -1.30 -7.27 -21.46
N VAL A 46 -1.18 -8.12 -20.42
CA VAL A 46 -1.95 -9.37 -20.36
C VAL A 46 -3.45 -9.08 -20.36
N TYR A 47 -3.87 -8.06 -19.65
CA TYR A 47 -5.27 -7.68 -19.61
C TYR A 47 -5.76 -7.12 -20.96
N TYR A 48 -4.97 -6.25 -21.61
CA TYR A 48 -5.31 -5.75 -22.94
C TYR A 48 -5.48 -6.88 -23.96
N SER A 49 -4.60 -7.87 -23.96
CA SER A 49 -4.72 -9.03 -24.83
C SER A 49 -6.00 -9.86 -24.57
N MET A 50 -6.48 -9.88 -23.32
CA MET A 50 -7.75 -10.56 -22.99
C MET A 50 -8.98 -9.79 -23.47
N ILE A 51 -8.94 -8.46 -23.54
CA ILE A 51 -10.04 -7.63 -24.04
C ILE A 51 -10.13 -7.73 -25.57
N GLU A 52 -8.99 -7.73 -26.27
CA GLU A 52 -8.93 -7.84 -27.73
C GLU A 52 -9.46 -9.19 -28.25
N THR A 53 -9.42 -10.23 -27.42
CA THR A 53 -9.92 -11.57 -27.76
C THR A 53 -11.01 -12.04 -26.78
N PRO A 54 -12.25 -11.49 -26.88
CA PRO A 54 -13.35 -11.82 -25.97
C PRO A 54 -13.72 -13.31 -25.94
N GLU A 55 -13.37 -14.05 -27.00
CA GLU A 55 -13.60 -15.49 -27.10
C GLU A 55 -12.80 -16.31 -26.06
N LEU A 56 -11.71 -15.76 -25.54
CA LEU A 56 -10.90 -16.38 -24.47
C LEU A 56 -11.52 -16.17 -23.07
N LEU A 57 -12.47 -15.25 -22.92
CA LEU A 57 -13.17 -15.07 -21.66
C LEU A 57 -14.16 -16.22 -21.46
N PRO A 58 -14.04 -17.03 -20.39
CA PRO A 58 -15.03 -18.05 -20.09
C PRO A 58 -16.40 -17.40 -20.00
N LYS A 59 -17.40 -17.98 -20.65
CA LYS A 59 -18.80 -17.47 -20.66
C LYS A 59 -19.35 -17.24 -19.24
N ASN A 60 -18.88 -18.00 -18.27
CA ASN A 60 -19.21 -17.85 -16.84
C ASN A 60 -18.63 -16.58 -16.19
N PHE A 61 -17.70 -15.89 -16.86
CA PHE A 61 -17.20 -14.59 -16.40
C PHE A 61 -18.15 -13.45 -16.76
N ALA A 62 -18.97 -13.61 -17.80
CA ALA A 62 -19.87 -12.59 -18.31
C ALA A 62 -21.27 -12.64 -17.65
N GLU A 63 -21.70 -13.79 -17.12
CA GLU A 63 -23.06 -13.99 -16.60
C GLU A 63 -23.00 -14.34 -15.11
N GLY A 64 -23.27 -13.36 -14.22
CA GLY A 64 -23.52 -13.60 -12.78
C GLY A 64 -22.30 -14.09 -11.98
N GLY A 65 -21.11 -13.76 -12.42
CA GLY A 65 -19.87 -14.26 -11.86
C GLY A 65 -19.36 -13.48 -10.64
N PHE A 66 -18.21 -13.87 -10.20
CA PHE A 66 -17.45 -13.30 -9.09
C PHE A 66 -17.35 -11.76 -9.12
N PHE A 67 -17.26 -11.16 -10.30
CA PHE A 67 -17.14 -9.70 -10.48
C PHE A 67 -18.42 -8.94 -10.09
N GLU A 68 -19.61 -9.46 -10.41
CA GLU A 68 -20.88 -8.88 -9.94
C GLU A 68 -21.02 -8.95 -8.43
N THR A 69 -20.59 -10.07 -7.83
CA THR A 69 -20.58 -10.23 -6.36
C THR A 69 -19.64 -9.24 -5.68
N VAL A 70 -18.54 -8.87 -6.34
CA VAL A 70 -17.57 -7.85 -5.88
C VAL A 70 -18.06 -6.43 -6.22
N GLY A 71 -19.19 -6.29 -6.95
CA GLY A 71 -19.80 -5.00 -7.32
C GLY A 71 -19.09 -4.30 -8.48
N ILE A 72 -18.42 -5.05 -9.34
CA ILE A 72 -17.73 -4.53 -10.52
C ILE A 72 -18.56 -4.91 -11.77
N SER A 73 -19.07 -3.90 -12.48
CA SER A 73 -19.77 -4.16 -13.75
C SER A 73 -18.75 -4.49 -14.85
N LEU A 74 -19.13 -5.40 -15.75
CA LEU A 74 -18.29 -5.76 -16.90
C LEU A 74 -17.97 -4.53 -17.76
N ALA A 75 -18.90 -3.59 -17.89
CA ALA A 75 -18.71 -2.35 -18.62
C ALA A 75 -17.57 -1.51 -18.04
N LEU A 76 -17.44 -1.44 -16.70
CA LEU A 76 -16.35 -0.74 -16.03
C LEU A 76 -14.98 -1.40 -16.28
N LEU A 77 -14.94 -2.73 -16.38
CA LEU A 77 -13.71 -3.46 -16.66
C LEU A 77 -13.24 -3.26 -18.12
N LEU A 78 -14.14 -2.92 -19.04
CA LEU A 78 -13.78 -2.64 -20.43
C LEU A 78 -13.19 -1.23 -20.60
N GLU A 79 -13.33 -0.35 -19.61
CA GLU A 79 -12.68 0.94 -19.58
C GLU A 79 -11.25 0.83 -19.05
N PRO A 80 -10.26 1.50 -19.67
CA PRO A 80 -8.85 1.43 -19.26
C PRO A 80 -8.60 1.79 -17.81
N LEU A 81 -9.26 2.83 -17.33
CA LEU A 81 -9.14 3.30 -15.95
C LEU A 81 -9.89 2.41 -14.95
N GLY A 82 -11.02 1.83 -15.37
CA GLY A 82 -11.76 0.85 -14.56
C GLY A 82 -10.93 -0.42 -14.34
N MET A 83 -10.26 -0.90 -15.40
CA MET A 83 -9.30 -1.99 -15.32
C MET A 83 -8.11 -1.67 -14.41
N TYR A 84 -7.49 -0.51 -14.59
CA TYR A 84 -6.40 -0.08 -13.73
C TYR A 84 -6.84 -0.01 -12.26
N GLY A 85 -8.04 0.52 -12.00
CA GLY A 85 -8.62 0.57 -10.66
C GLY A 85 -8.79 -0.82 -10.03
N PHE A 86 -9.24 -1.80 -10.82
CA PHE A 86 -9.35 -3.19 -10.38
C PHE A 86 -7.98 -3.79 -10.03
N LEU A 87 -7.00 -3.66 -10.90
CA LEU A 87 -5.63 -4.12 -10.63
C LEU A 87 -5.04 -3.41 -9.41
N ASN A 88 -5.22 -2.08 -9.32
CA ASN A 88 -4.72 -1.28 -8.22
C ASN A 88 -5.26 -1.73 -6.85
N ALA A 89 -6.49 -2.27 -6.78
CA ALA A 89 -7.03 -2.82 -5.53
C ALA A 89 -6.22 -4.02 -5.02
N PHE A 90 -5.77 -4.92 -5.90
CA PHE A 90 -4.89 -6.03 -5.53
C PHE A 90 -3.49 -5.55 -5.14
N PHE A 91 -2.95 -4.58 -5.89
CA PHE A 91 -1.66 -4.00 -5.57
C PHE A 91 -1.70 -3.21 -4.25
N ALA A 92 -2.81 -2.54 -3.93
CA ALA A 92 -3.01 -1.88 -2.64
C ALA A 92 -3.01 -2.89 -1.48
N LEU A 93 -3.58 -4.09 -1.68
CA LEU A 93 -3.49 -5.18 -0.70
C LEU A 93 -2.01 -5.59 -0.48
N ALA A 94 -1.26 -5.81 -1.57
CA ALA A 94 0.17 -6.12 -1.48
C ALA A 94 0.97 -4.98 -0.82
N GLY A 95 0.66 -3.72 -1.14
CA GLY A 95 1.22 -2.52 -0.51
C GLY A 95 0.92 -2.44 0.98
N GLY A 96 -0.31 -2.78 1.39
CA GLY A 96 -0.69 -2.87 2.80
C GLY A 96 0.15 -3.90 3.56
N ILE A 97 0.33 -5.11 2.98
CA ILE A 97 1.20 -6.15 3.55
C ILE A 97 2.64 -5.64 3.66
N PHE A 98 3.16 -5.01 2.60
CA PHE A 98 4.50 -4.41 2.62
C PHE A 98 4.64 -3.39 3.74
N GLY A 99 3.75 -2.39 3.82
CA GLY A 99 3.81 -1.31 4.80
C GLY A 99 3.75 -1.82 6.23
N MET A 100 2.80 -2.72 6.52
CA MET A 100 2.64 -3.29 7.85
C MET A 100 3.79 -4.21 8.24
N HIS A 101 4.23 -5.09 7.34
CA HIS A 101 5.38 -5.97 7.59
C HIS A 101 6.66 -5.17 7.80
N PHE A 102 6.90 -4.15 6.99
CA PHE A 102 8.07 -3.28 7.11
C PHE A 102 8.09 -2.56 8.46
N ALA A 103 6.96 -1.98 8.87
CA ALA A 103 6.83 -1.35 10.18
C ALA A 103 7.05 -2.34 11.32
N LEU A 104 6.36 -3.49 11.31
CA LEU A 104 6.55 -4.52 12.32
C LEU A 104 8.01 -4.96 12.41
N SER A 105 8.65 -5.23 11.27
CA SER A 105 10.08 -5.64 11.24
C SER A 105 11.00 -4.59 11.83
N LEU A 106 10.74 -3.29 11.60
CA LEU A 106 11.54 -2.21 12.19
C LEU A 106 11.39 -2.12 13.71
N PHE A 107 10.22 -2.41 14.26
CA PHE A 107 9.94 -2.20 15.69
C PHE A 107 10.11 -3.45 16.55
N THR A 108 9.98 -4.66 15.96
CA THR A 108 10.06 -5.91 16.72
C THR A 108 11.45 -6.57 16.69
N LYS A 109 12.30 -6.22 15.74
CA LYS A 109 13.59 -6.91 15.51
C LYS A 109 14.52 -6.91 16.72
N GLU A 110 14.63 -5.81 17.45
CA GLU A 110 15.53 -5.72 18.60
C GLU A 110 15.11 -6.67 19.72
N CYS A 111 13.81 -6.83 19.93
CA CYS A 111 13.30 -7.77 20.91
C CYS A 111 13.46 -9.21 20.45
N THR A 112 13.21 -9.48 19.16
CA THR A 112 13.29 -10.83 18.57
C THR A 112 14.73 -11.32 18.45
N GLU A 113 15.69 -10.42 18.19
CA GLU A 113 17.12 -10.72 18.10
C GLU A 113 17.85 -10.63 19.47
N ASN A 114 17.12 -10.33 20.56
CA ASN A 114 17.69 -10.11 21.91
C ASN A 114 18.77 -9.02 21.96
N THR A 115 18.66 -8.02 21.07
CA THR A 115 19.63 -6.90 20.98
C THR A 115 19.12 -5.64 21.66
N ALA A 116 17.94 -5.67 22.28
CA ALA A 116 17.32 -4.52 22.93
C ALA A 116 18.21 -3.95 24.06
N GLU A 117 18.81 -4.81 24.90
CA GLU A 117 19.69 -4.37 25.97
C GLU A 117 20.91 -3.60 25.42
N TYR A 118 21.52 -4.11 24.34
CA TYR A 118 22.65 -3.44 23.69
C TYR A 118 22.26 -2.09 23.09
N LEU A 119 21.06 -1.97 22.54
CA LEU A 119 20.57 -0.71 22.00
C LEU A 119 20.40 0.37 23.09
N PHE A 120 19.93 -0.05 24.28
CA PHE A 120 19.72 0.87 25.42
C PHE A 120 21.00 1.24 26.17
N THR A 121 22.12 0.57 25.95
CA THR A 121 23.42 1.00 26.49
C THR A 121 24.04 2.16 25.70
N LYS A 122 23.53 2.44 24.49
CA LYS A 122 24.00 3.58 23.68
C LYS A 122 23.42 4.90 24.21
N PRO A 123 24.16 6.01 24.13
CA PRO A 123 23.71 7.33 24.59
C PRO A 123 22.69 7.96 23.63
N CYS A 124 21.72 7.17 23.15
CA CYS A 124 20.65 7.64 22.26
C CYS A 124 19.33 7.66 23.02
N GLY A 125 18.60 8.78 22.96
CA GLY A 125 17.29 8.89 23.57
C GLY A 125 16.25 7.98 22.89
N ARG A 126 15.34 7.38 23.66
CA ARG A 126 14.26 6.52 23.12
C ARG A 126 13.45 7.19 22.00
N ILE A 127 13.18 8.50 22.17
CA ILE A 127 12.44 9.31 21.19
C ILE A 127 13.22 9.44 19.87
N GLN A 128 14.55 9.52 19.94
CA GLN A 128 15.41 9.62 18.76
C GLN A 128 15.43 8.32 17.99
N ILE A 129 15.47 7.18 18.68
CA ILE A 129 15.37 5.85 18.07
C ILE A 129 14.01 5.69 17.37
N TYR A 130 12.92 6.05 18.04
CA TYR A 130 11.59 6.00 17.48
C TYR A 130 11.46 6.86 16.21
N LYS A 131 11.88 8.13 16.29
CA LYS A 131 11.86 9.05 15.13
C LYS A 131 12.69 8.55 13.95
N GLY A 132 13.88 7.98 14.20
CA GLY A 132 14.72 7.40 13.16
C GLY A 132 14.06 6.23 12.44
N LYS A 133 13.36 5.35 13.18
CA LYS A 133 12.61 4.23 12.61
C LYS A 133 11.38 4.68 11.81
N VAL A 134 10.60 5.62 12.35
CA VAL A 134 9.45 6.19 11.64
C VAL A 134 9.90 6.90 10.36
N LEU A 135 10.99 7.65 10.40
CA LEU A 135 11.54 8.29 9.20
C LEU A 135 11.97 7.25 8.16
N CYS A 136 12.60 6.15 8.59
CA CYS A 136 12.96 5.05 7.69
C CYS A 136 11.73 4.40 7.06
N LEU A 137 10.65 4.20 7.83
CA LEU A 137 9.37 3.71 7.33
C LEU A 137 8.80 4.64 6.26
N LEU A 138 8.70 5.94 6.55
CA LEU A 138 8.15 6.94 5.62
C LEU A 138 8.94 7.01 4.31
N VAL A 139 10.27 7.08 4.40
CA VAL A 139 11.11 7.12 3.20
C VAL A 139 11.01 5.81 2.41
N GLY A 140 10.99 4.66 3.08
CA GLY A 140 10.86 3.36 2.44
C GLY A 140 9.51 3.21 1.71
N THR A 141 8.41 3.60 2.35
CA THR A 141 7.07 3.57 1.73
C THR A 141 6.97 4.56 0.57
N CYS A 142 7.54 5.76 0.67
CA CYS A 142 7.58 6.73 -0.43
C CYS A 142 8.32 6.18 -1.66
N ILE A 143 9.48 5.54 -1.46
CA ILE A 143 10.26 4.98 -2.58
C ILE A 143 9.54 3.83 -3.25
N THR A 144 8.96 2.90 -2.46
CA THR A 144 8.20 1.77 -3.01
C THR A 144 6.97 2.25 -3.77
N SER A 145 6.24 3.24 -3.22
CA SER A 145 5.08 3.85 -3.86
C SER A 145 5.45 4.59 -5.15
N ALA A 146 6.54 5.34 -5.13
CA ALA A 146 7.04 6.03 -6.32
C ALA A 146 7.41 5.03 -7.44
N ALA A 147 8.09 3.93 -7.10
CA ALA A 147 8.42 2.88 -8.06
C ALA A 147 7.17 2.24 -8.67
N TYR A 148 6.14 1.94 -7.86
CA TYR A 148 4.87 1.41 -8.33
C TYR A 148 4.13 2.39 -9.24
N ILE A 149 3.98 3.67 -8.82
CA ILE A 149 3.26 4.70 -9.58
C ILE A 149 3.97 4.97 -10.91
N LEU A 150 5.29 5.07 -10.92
CA LEU A 150 6.06 5.28 -12.16
C LEU A 150 5.91 4.10 -13.12
N ALA A 151 5.97 2.87 -12.63
CA ALA A 151 5.82 1.68 -13.47
C ALA A 151 4.40 1.59 -14.05
N SER A 152 3.36 1.84 -13.26
CA SER A 152 1.98 1.85 -13.73
C SER A 152 1.71 2.99 -14.73
N PHE A 153 2.28 4.17 -14.50
CA PHE A 153 2.17 5.30 -15.44
C PHE A 153 2.81 4.99 -16.79
N ILE A 154 4.03 4.43 -16.78
CA ILE A 154 4.72 4.04 -18.01
C ILE A 154 3.91 2.96 -18.76
N ALA A 155 3.40 1.98 -18.03
CA ALA A 155 2.59 0.92 -18.65
C ALA A 155 1.30 1.48 -19.26
N MET A 156 0.59 2.38 -18.57
CA MET A 156 -0.61 3.01 -19.11
C MET A 156 -0.33 3.84 -20.38
N ILE A 157 0.75 4.62 -20.43
CA ILE A 157 1.12 5.39 -21.62
C ILE A 157 1.46 4.48 -22.82
N VAL A 158 2.10 3.34 -22.57
CA VAL A 158 2.52 2.42 -23.64
C VAL A 158 1.31 1.72 -24.28
N TYR A 159 0.32 1.37 -23.47
CA TYR A 159 -0.80 0.54 -23.93
C TYR A 159 -2.09 1.33 -24.19
N GLU A 160 -2.24 2.53 -23.63
CA GLU A 160 -3.45 3.34 -23.74
C GLU A 160 -3.10 4.81 -23.96
N SER A 161 -3.61 5.42 -25.05
CA SER A 161 -3.31 6.81 -25.41
C SER A 161 -4.36 7.83 -24.98
N GLY A 162 -5.46 7.43 -24.34
CA GLY A 162 -6.64 8.28 -24.13
C GLY A 162 -7.22 8.31 -22.72
N PHE A 163 -6.41 8.09 -21.66
CA PHE A 163 -6.93 8.11 -20.30
C PHE A 163 -6.84 9.48 -19.62
N SER A 164 -7.76 9.75 -18.67
CA SER A 164 -7.76 10.98 -17.86
C SER A 164 -6.62 10.95 -16.85
N MET A 165 -5.67 11.89 -16.98
CA MET A 165 -4.51 12.00 -16.07
C MET A 165 -4.93 12.24 -14.63
N LEU A 166 -5.99 13.03 -14.40
CA LEU A 166 -6.47 13.34 -13.06
C LEU A 166 -6.97 12.08 -12.33
N GLU A 167 -7.76 11.28 -13.03
CA GLU A 167 -8.30 10.03 -12.46
C GLU A 167 -7.20 9.02 -12.19
N PHE A 168 -6.24 8.89 -13.12
CA PHE A 168 -5.07 8.05 -12.90
C PHE A 168 -4.31 8.44 -11.63
N ILE A 169 -4.03 9.74 -11.42
CA ILE A 169 -3.33 10.23 -10.21
C ILE A 169 -4.12 9.93 -8.94
N LEU A 170 -5.44 10.11 -8.98
CA LEU A 170 -6.31 9.81 -7.84
C LEU A 170 -6.32 8.31 -7.51
N LEU A 171 -6.42 7.46 -8.54
CA LEU A 171 -6.38 6.01 -8.39
C LEU A 171 -5.02 5.53 -7.86
N ALA A 172 -3.93 5.96 -8.51
CA ALA A 172 -2.57 5.60 -8.13
C ALA A 172 -2.20 6.12 -6.74
N GLY A 173 -2.74 7.28 -6.34
CA GLY A 173 -2.57 7.88 -5.02
C GLY A 173 -3.17 7.07 -3.87
N SER A 174 -4.10 6.16 -4.14
CA SER A 174 -4.65 5.26 -3.13
C SER A 174 -3.60 4.27 -2.59
N PHE A 175 -2.68 3.81 -3.42
CA PHE A 175 -1.62 2.87 -3.05
C PHE A 175 -0.73 3.37 -1.90
N PRO A 176 -0.08 4.55 -1.98
CA PRO A 176 0.73 5.07 -0.87
C PRO A 176 -0.09 5.31 0.40
N LEU A 177 -1.34 5.75 0.28
CA LEU A 177 -2.19 6.00 1.44
C LEU A 177 -2.51 4.70 2.20
N VAL A 178 -2.92 3.64 1.49
CA VAL A 178 -3.14 2.31 2.08
C VAL A 178 -1.86 1.79 2.74
N THR A 179 -0.73 1.89 2.04
CA THR A 179 0.57 1.46 2.55
C THR A 179 0.95 2.20 3.85
N LEU A 180 0.70 3.51 3.93
CA LEU A 180 0.97 4.31 5.12
C LEU A 180 0.03 4.00 6.28
N ILE A 181 -1.28 3.77 6.03
CA ILE A 181 -2.24 3.41 7.07
C ILE A 181 -1.85 2.07 7.71
N PHE A 182 -1.61 1.05 6.89
CA PHE A 182 -1.17 -0.25 7.40
C PHE A 182 0.23 -0.19 8.02
N GLY A 183 1.12 0.66 7.49
CA GLY A 183 2.39 0.98 8.13
C GLY A 183 2.22 1.57 9.53
N GLY A 184 1.31 2.52 9.70
CA GLY A 184 0.96 3.09 11.01
C GLY A 184 0.39 2.04 11.97
N MET A 185 -0.53 1.18 11.50
CA MET A 185 -1.04 0.05 12.28
C MET A 185 0.09 -0.91 12.69
N GLY A 186 1.05 -1.17 11.79
CA GLY A 186 2.23 -1.97 12.07
C GLY A 186 3.13 -1.36 13.15
N VAL A 187 3.30 -0.03 13.17
CA VAL A 187 4.02 0.67 14.26
C VAL A 187 3.31 0.47 15.59
N LEU A 188 2.00 0.66 15.64
CA LEU A 188 1.21 0.49 16.86
C LEU A 188 1.30 -0.94 17.39
N LEU A 189 1.11 -1.94 16.53
CA LEU A 189 1.22 -3.35 16.91
C LEU A 189 2.65 -3.74 17.31
N GLY A 190 3.67 -3.22 16.62
CA GLY A 190 5.07 -3.45 16.96
C GLY A 190 5.47 -2.88 18.32
N CYS A 191 4.90 -1.74 18.70
CA CYS A 191 5.08 -1.16 20.03
C CYS A 191 4.32 -1.94 21.13
N TRP A 192 3.13 -2.47 20.78
CA TRP A 192 2.31 -3.22 21.76
C TRP A 192 2.82 -4.66 21.95
N HIS A 193 3.22 -5.32 20.86
CA HIS A 193 3.71 -6.71 20.85
C HIS A 193 5.14 -6.78 20.30
N PRO A 194 6.15 -6.31 21.05
CA PRO A 194 7.53 -6.23 20.57
C PRO A 194 8.18 -7.61 20.34
N ASN A 195 7.65 -8.68 20.93
CA ASN A 195 8.16 -10.04 20.79
C ASN A 195 7.44 -10.85 19.69
N ASN A 196 7.04 -10.20 18.60
CA ASN A 196 6.40 -10.87 17.47
C ASN A 196 7.45 -11.62 16.64
N ARG A 197 7.39 -12.96 16.70
CA ARG A 197 8.34 -13.85 15.99
C ARG A 197 8.07 -13.97 14.49
N SER A 198 6.88 -13.62 14.03
CA SER A 198 6.47 -13.72 12.62
C SER A 198 5.78 -12.47 12.10
N PRO A 199 6.54 -11.36 11.91
CA PRO A 199 5.98 -10.09 11.44
C PRO A 199 5.22 -10.19 10.12
N LEU A 200 5.70 -11.04 9.20
CA LEU A 200 5.06 -11.24 7.89
C LEU A 200 3.68 -11.90 8.02
N LEU A 201 3.56 -12.95 8.85
CA LEU A 201 2.29 -13.64 9.07
C LEU A 201 1.26 -12.68 9.71
N THR A 202 1.69 -11.92 10.72
CA THR A 202 0.82 -10.95 11.40
C THR A 202 0.36 -9.86 10.42
N ALA A 203 1.26 -9.35 9.58
CA ALA A 203 0.93 -8.34 8.57
C ALA A 203 -0.05 -8.87 7.53
N SER A 204 0.22 -10.05 6.95
CA SER A 204 -0.65 -10.62 5.93
C SER A 204 -2.03 -10.97 6.48
N LEU A 205 -2.13 -11.53 7.67
CA LEU A 205 -3.42 -11.81 8.31
C LEU A 205 -4.23 -10.54 8.58
N ALA A 206 -3.61 -9.50 9.15
CA ALA A 206 -4.31 -8.26 9.46
C ALA A 206 -4.80 -7.53 8.21
N VAL A 207 -3.97 -7.46 7.16
CA VAL A 207 -4.34 -6.83 5.89
C VAL A 207 -5.41 -7.62 5.16
N PHE A 208 -5.29 -8.95 5.12
CA PHE A 208 -6.29 -9.83 4.52
C PHE A 208 -7.64 -9.75 5.25
N MET A 209 -7.64 -9.71 6.59
CA MET A 209 -8.85 -9.49 7.38
C MET A 209 -9.50 -8.15 7.04
N GLY A 210 -8.74 -7.07 6.90
CA GLY A 210 -9.24 -5.77 6.46
C GLY A 210 -9.88 -5.85 5.07
N TYR A 211 -9.28 -6.58 4.15
CA TYR A 211 -9.85 -6.81 2.82
C TYR A 211 -11.15 -7.62 2.87
N CYS A 212 -11.18 -8.71 3.64
CA CYS A 212 -12.40 -9.52 3.84
C CYS A 212 -13.53 -8.68 4.45
N ILE A 213 -13.27 -7.83 5.43
CA ILE A 213 -14.27 -6.93 6.00
C ILE A 213 -14.86 -6.00 4.93
N THR A 214 -14.03 -5.48 4.03
CA THR A 214 -14.49 -4.65 2.91
C THR A 214 -15.38 -5.43 1.96
N ALA A 215 -14.99 -6.63 1.56
CA ALA A 215 -15.77 -7.48 0.68
C ALA A 215 -17.15 -7.85 1.32
N PHE A 216 -17.14 -8.23 2.59
CA PHE A 216 -18.35 -8.52 3.35
C PHE A 216 -19.29 -7.32 3.47
N SER A 217 -18.73 -6.14 3.76
CA SER A 217 -19.48 -4.89 3.88
C SER A 217 -20.25 -4.55 2.61
N ARG A 218 -19.67 -4.83 1.46
CA ARG A 218 -20.30 -4.61 0.14
C ARG A 218 -21.46 -5.59 -0.09
N THR A 219 -21.24 -6.88 0.19
CA THR A 219 -22.25 -7.92 0.01
C THR A 219 -23.48 -7.69 0.88
N ILE A 220 -23.30 -7.21 2.13
CA ILE A 220 -24.39 -6.95 3.07
C ILE A 220 -25.02 -5.55 2.88
N GLY A 221 -24.33 -4.63 2.18
CA GLY A 221 -24.77 -3.25 1.99
C GLY A 221 -24.72 -2.40 3.28
N SER A 222 -24.00 -2.85 4.30
CA SER A 222 -23.92 -2.16 5.60
C SER A 222 -22.83 -1.10 5.63
N ARG A 223 -23.23 0.18 5.71
CA ARG A 223 -22.29 1.31 5.83
C ARG A 223 -21.43 1.26 7.10
N ILE A 224 -21.97 0.71 8.21
CA ILE A 224 -21.27 0.66 9.49
C ILE A 224 -20.06 -0.26 9.41
N ILE A 225 -20.20 -1.43 8.79
CA ILE A 225 -19.11 -2.39 8.60
C ILE A 225 -18.06 -1.84 7.63
N SER A 226 -18.49 -1.05 6.63
CA SER A 226 -17.60 -0.37 5.69
C SER A 226 -16.60 0.56 6.39
N TYR A 227 -17.02 1.32 7.38
CA TYR A 227 -16.12 2.23 8.12
C TYR A 227 -15.04 1.53 8.94
N LEU A 228 -15.19 0.23 9.22
CA LEU A 228 -14.21 -0.53 10.00
C LEU A 228 -12.96 -0.92 9.20
N SER A 229 -13.04 -0.92 7.87
CA SER A 229 -11.91 -1.29 7.01
C SER A 229 -11.26 -0.08 6.33
N PRO A 230 -9.93 0.04 6.40
CA PRO A 230 -9.20 1.09 5.66
C PRO A 230 -9.41 1.03 4.14
N PHE A 231 -9.59 -0.16 3.58
CA PHE A 231 -9.81 -0.34 2.15
C PHE A 231 -11.13 0.24 1.65
N SER A 232 -12.18 0.27 2.49
CA SER A 232 -13.48 0.74 2.08
C SER A 232 -13.50 2.24 1.75
N PHE A 233 -12.68 3.03 2.44
CA PHE A 233 -12.55 4.46 2.15
C PHE A 233 -12.01 4.69 0.73
N PHE A 234 -11.00 3.90 0.32
CA PHE A 234 -10.38 4.05 -0.99
C PHE A 234 -11.26 3.53 -2.12
N ILE A 235 -11.95 2.43 -1.88
CA ILE A 235 -12.85 1.85 -2.86
C ILE A 235 -14.11 2.72 -3.01
N SER A 236 -14.65 3.27 -1.92
CA SER A 236 -15.75 4.25 -1.98
C SER A 236 -15.34 5.54 -2.68
N TYR A 237 -14.10 6.00 -2.47
CA TYR A 237 -13.54 7.15 -3.16
C TYR A 237 -13.38 6.90 -4.67
N LEU A 238 -12.98 5.69 -5.05
CA LEU A 238 -12.91 5.24 -6.44
C LEU A 238 -14.30 5.34 -7.12
N PHE A 239 -15.34 4.81 -6.45
CA PHE A 239 -16.72 4.91 -6.96
C PHE A 239 -17.19 6.36 -7.03
N PHE A 240 -16.83 7.20 -6.06
CA PHE A 240 -17.23 8.60 -6.05
C PHE A 240 -16.56 9.38 -7.19
N VAL A 241 -15.30 9.12 -7.49
CA VAL A 241 -14.56 9.75 -8.59
C VAL A 241 -15.14 9.33 -9.94
N ILE A 242 -15.42 8.04 -10.14
CA ILE A 242 -16.02 7.52 -11.38
C ILE A 242 -17.45 8.06 -11.54
N PHE A 243 -18.27 8.06 -10.48
CA PHE A 243 -19.62 8.59 -10.53
C PHE A 243 -19.68 10.10 -10.80
N PHE A 244 -18.73 10.87 -10.24
CA PHE A 244 -18.66 12.32 -10.49
C PHE A 244 -18.21 12.62 -11.92
N TYR A 245 -17.39 11.77 -12.51
CA TYR A 245 -16.96 11.88 -13.89
C TYR A 245 -18.12 11.60 -14.86
N GLU A 246 -18.88 10.54 -14.67
CA GLU A 246 -20.09 10.26 -15.45
C GLU A 246 -21.09 11.41 -15.34
N LEU A 247 -21.25 12.00 -14.16
CA LEU A 247 -22.16 13.13 -13.95
C LEU A 247 -21.69 14.39 -14.68
N VAL A 248 -20.39 14.67 -14.71
CA VAL A 248 -19.80 15.84 -15.39
C VAL A 248 -19.79 15.64 -16.92
N TYR A 249 -19.74 14.41 -17.42
CA TYR A 249 -19.82 14.12 -18.85
C TYR A 249 -21.26 14.10 -19.39
N PHE A 250 -22.23 13.94 -18.49
CA PHE A 250 -23.66 13.90 -18.83
C PHE A 250 -24.36 15.29 -18.72
N LEU A 251 -23.69 16.27 -18.12
CA LEU A 251 -24.09 17.69 -18.03
C LEU A 251 -23.39 18.53 -19.10
#